data_287f53fab3fc4ec143b62cbdddcf4f7f
#
_entry.id   287f53fab3fc4ec143b62cbdddcf4f7f
#
_cell.length_a   1.000
_cell.length_b   1.000
_cell.length_c   1.000
_cell.angle_alpha   90.00
_cell.angle_beta   90.00
_cell.angle_gamma   90.00
#
_symmetry.space_group_name_H-M   'P 1'
#
loop_
_entity.id
_entity.type
_entity.pdbx_description
1 polymer ?
#
loop_
_entity_poly.entity_id
_entity_poly.type
_entity_poly.pdbx_seq_one_letter_code
_entity_poly.pdbx_strand_id
1 'polypeptide(L)'
;MSVPKLVQQFYDRIWNGGDLEAVDTLLSEGFLFRGSLGSESKGRGGFADYVRFVKDALSNFRCEILECITEDDRAFAKVRFSGIHIREFRGNPPTGLRVHWLGAALFRFEKDTIAELWVLGDLNGLDDLLKENLEGIHGTQHEALRVR
;
A
#
# COMPACT_ATOMS: atom_id res chain seq x y z
N MET A 1 -13.67 2.08 -17.48
CA MET A 1 -12.30 1.61 -17.16
C MET A 1 -12.30 0.09 -17.10
N SER A 2 -11.41 -0.54 -17.83
CA SER A 2 -11.26 -2.00 -17.81
C SER A 2 -10.01 -2.35 -17.00
N VAL A 3 -10.18 -3.16 -15.94
CA VAL A 3 -9.08 -3.60 -15.09
C VAL A 3 -8.85 -5.09 -15.32
N PRO A 4 -7.62 -5.52 -15.64
CA PRO A 4 -7.33 -6.95 -15.77
C PRO A 4 -7.71 -7.72 -14.50
N LYS A 5 -8.22 -8.93 -14.69
CA LYS A 5 -8.65 -9.78 -13.57
C LYS A 5 -7.52 -10.01 -12.55
N LEU A 6 -6.28 -10.23 -13.02
CA LEU A 6 -5.15 -10.43 -12.11
C LEU A 6 -4.87 -9.20 -11.26
N VAL A 7 -4.97 -7.99 -11.83
CA VAL A 7 -4.76 -6.74 -11.08
C VAL A 7 -5.88 -6.56 -10.06
N GLN A 8 -7.12 -6.77 -10.47
CA GLN A 8 -8.27 -6.63 -9.58
C GLN A 8 -8.18 -7.60 -8.41
N GLN A 9 -7.88 -8.88 -8.68
CA GLN A 9 -7.74 -9.89 -7.63
C GLN A 9 -6.54 -9.61 -6.72
N PHE A 10 -5.44 -9.09 -7.27
CA PHE A 10 -4.27 -8.71 -6.48
C PHE A 10 -4.66 -7.72 -5.38
N TYR A 11 -5.36 -6.65 -5.73
CA TYR A 11 -5.78 -5.66 -4.75
C TYR A 11 -6.90 -6.15 -3.85
N ASP A 12 -7.92 -6.79 -4.41
CA ASP A 12 -9.09 -7.23 -3.63
C ASP A 12 -8.76 -8.34 -2.64
N ARG A 13 -7.97 -9.34 -3.06
CA ARG A 13 -7.69 -10.50 -2.21
C ARG A 13 -6.50 -10.30 -1.30
N ILE A 14 -5.38 -9.79 -1.82
CA ILE A 14 -4.14 -9.67 -1.02
C ILE A 14 -4.19 -8.45 -0.12
N TRP A 15 -4.30 -7.27 -0.71
CA TRP A 15 -4.25 -6.02 0.07
C TRP A 15 -5.53 -5.74 0.84
N ASN A 16 -6.68 -5.73 0.17
CA ASN A 16 -7.94 -5.39 0.81
C ASN A 16 -8.51 -6.53 1.64
N GLY A 17 -8.35 -7.76 1.16
CA GLY A 17 -8.87 -8.95 1.83
C GLY A 17 -7.94 -9.59 2.85
N GLY A 18 -6.64 -9.27 2.81
CA GLY A 18 -5.66 -9.89 3.70
C GLY A 18 -5.46 -11.39 3.45
N ASP A 19 -5.84 -11.89 2.29
CA ASP A 19 -5.72 -13.31 1.89
C ASP A 19 -4.31 -13.59 1.37
N LEU A 20 -3.40 -13.98 2.26
CA LEU A 20 -2.03 -14.26 1.87
C LEU A 20 -1.88 -15.58 1.09
N GLU A 21 -2.88 -16.46 1.11
CA GLU A 21 -2.87 -17.65 0.25
C GLU A 21 -2.96 -17.26 -1.23
N ALA A 22 -3.59 -16.13 -1.53
CA ALA A 22 -3.66 -15.60 -2.89
C ALA A 22 -2.27 -15.23 -3.46
N VAL A 23 -1.30 -14.99 -2.62
CA VAL A 23 0.11 -14.74 -3.03
C VAL A 23 0.61 -15.92 -3.86
N ASP A 24 0.36 -17.15 -3.41
CA ASP A 24 0.82 -18.35 -4.11
C ASP A 24 0.07 -18.61 -5.43
N THR A 25 -1.15 -18.11 -5.54
CA THR A 25 -1.99 -18.30 -6.74
C THR A 25 -1.75 -17.22 -7.78
N LEU A 26 -1.66 -15.96 -7.36
CA LEU A 26 -1.62 -14.82 -8.27
C LEU A 26 -0.21 -14.40 -8.70
N LEU A 27 0.81 -14.68 -7.88
CA LEU A 27 2.17 -14.26 -8.14
C LEU A 27 3.05 -15.42 -8.61
N SER A 28 4.00 -15.16 -9.49
CA SER A 28 4.97 -16.18 -9.91
C SER A 28 5.94 -16.47 -8.75
N GLU A 29 6.59 -17.66 -8.80
CA GLU A 29 7.57 -18.05 -7.77
C GLU A 29 8.72 -17.03 -7.63
N GLY A 30 9.19 -16.51 -8.75
CA GLY A 30 10.28 -15.54 -8.80
C GLY A 30 9.81 -14.10 -8.80
N PHE A 31 8.63 -13.82 -8.30
CA PHE A 31 8.03 -12.49 -8.30
C PHE A 31 9.00 -11.41 -7.84
N LEU A 32 9.18 -10.38 -8.67
CA LEU A 32 10.04 -9.24 -8.36
C LEU A 32 9.17 -8.06 -7.93
N PHE A 33 9.48 -7.51 -6.76
CA PHE A 33 8.70 -6.45 -6.18
C PHE A 33 9.56 -5.27 -5.75
N ARG A 34 9.11 -4.06 -6.11
CA ARG A 34 9.62 -2.81 -5.54
C ARG A 34 8.40 -2.03 -5.05
N GLY A 35 8.28 -1.86 -3.74
CA GLY A 35 7.13 -1.22 -3.11
C GLY A 35 7.24 0.30 -3.05
N SER A 36 6.12 0.97 -2.80
CA SER A 36 6.06 2.43 -2.72
C SER A 36 6.92 3.00 -1.58
N LEU A 37 7.22 2.19 -0.57
CA LEU A 37 8.07 2.59 0.56
C LEU A 37 9.55 2.30 0.32
N GLY A 38 9.92 1.90 -0.90
CA GLY A 38 11.31 1.66 -1.29
C GLY A 38 11.82 0.24 -1.08
N SER A 39 11.02 -0.64 -0.50
CA SER A 39 11.40 -2.04 -0.26
C SER A 39 11.47 -2.82 -1.57
N GLU A 40 12.51 -3.63 -1.71
CA GLU A 40 12.69 -4.53 -2.87
C GLU A 40 12.75 -5.96 -2.37
N SER A 41 12.12 -6.87 -3.09
CA SER A 41 12.17 -8.29 -2.75
C SER A 41 12.03 -9.18 -3.98
N LYS A 42 12.50 -10.42 -3.85
CA LYS A 42 12.34 -11.45 -4.86
C LYS A 42 11.65 -12.65 -4.22
N GLY A 43 10.64 -13.16 -4.91
CA GLY A 43 9.88 -14.30 -4.43
C GLY A 43 8.64 -13.90 -3.64
N ARG A 44 7.79 -14.88 -3.41
CA ARG A 44 6.50 -14.70 -2.75
C ARG A 44 6.61 -14.34 -1.26
N GLY A 45 7.56 -14.97 -0.57
CA GLY A 45 7.74 -14.78 0.88
C GLY A 45 8.08 -13.35 1.26
N GLY A 46 9.00 -12.73 0.53
CA GLY A 46 9.39 -11.33 0.77
C GLY A 46 8.22 -10.37 0.57
N PHE A 47 7.41 -10.62 -0.45
CA PHE A 47 6.22 -9.79 -0.68
C PHE A 47 5.17 -9.98 0.42
N ALA A 48 4.92 -11.22 0.86
CA ALA A 48 3.99 -11.49 1.95
C ALA A 48 4.42 -10.79 3.24
N ASP A 49 5.70 -10.78 3.54
CA ASP A 49 6.25 -10.07 4.71
C ASP A 49 6.03 -8.57 4.60
N TYR A 50 6.18 -8.00 3.40
CA TYR A 50 5.91 -6.59 3.16
C TYR A 50 4.44 -6.25 3.40
N VAL A 51 3.52 -7.09 2.93
CA VAL A 51 2.07 -6.90 3.16
C VAL A 51 1.77 -6.89 4.66
N ARG A 52 2.33 -7.84 5.42
CA ARG A 52 2.16 -7.90 6.88
C ARG A 52 2.68 -6.64 7.54
N PHE A 53 3.87 -6.20 7.15
CA PHE A 53 4.49 -4.99 7.70
C PHE A 53 3.59 -3.76 7.54
N VAL A 54 3.07 -3.53 6.34
CA VAL A 54 2.20 -2.38 6.07
C VAL A 54 0.88 -2.49 6.83
N LYS A 55 0.25 -3.66 6.80
CA LYS A 55 -1.06 -3.87 7.44
C LYS A 55 -0.97 -3.85 8.97
N ASP A 56 0.17 -4.19 9.55
CA ASP A 56 0.39 -4.09 11.00
C ASP A 56 0.47 -2.63 11.46
N ALA A 57 1.04 -1.76 10.64
CA ALA A 57 1.16 -0.34 10.98
C ALA A 57 -0.10 0.47 10.65
N LEU A 58 -0.86 0.04 9.64
CA LEU A 58 -2.04 0.73 9.13
C LEU A 58 -3.25 -0.20 9.15
N SER A 59 -4.09 -0.06 10.17
CA SER A 59 -5.31 -0.87 10.25
C SER A 59 -6.31 -0.45 9.17
N ASN A 60 -7.18 -1.37 8.77
CA ASN A 60 -8.14 -1.17 7.69
C ASN A 60 -7.46 -0.67 6.40
N PHE A 61 -6.25 -1.17 6.15
CA PHE A 61 -5.49 -0.79 4.96
C PHE A 61 -6.26 -1.14 3.71
N ARG A 62 -6.35 -0.17 2.79
CA ARG A 62 -7.12 -0.31 1.57
C ARG A 62 -6.37 0.28 0.38
N CYS A 63 -6.45 -0.44 -0.74
CA CYS A 63 -5.97 0.02 -2.04
C CYS A 63 -7.19 0.23 -2.93
N GLU A 64 -7.27 1.41 -3.55
CA GLU A 64 -8.33 1.76 -4.49
C GLU A 64 -7.71 2.06 -5.85
N ILE A 65 -8.16 1.34 -6.88
CA ILE A 65 -7.69 1.57 -8.25
C ILE A 65 -8.46 2.76 -8.80
N LEU A 66 -7.74 3.86 -9.07
CA LEU A 66 -8.33 5.07 -9.60
C LEU A 66 -8.36 5.06 -11.13
N GLU A 67 -7.36 4.44 -11.76
CA GLU A 67 -7.21 4.41 -13.20
C GLU A 67 -6.32 3.22 -13.57
N CYS A 68 -6.62 2.56 -14.68
CA CYS A 68 -5.83 1.43 -15.14
C CYS A 68 -5.71 1.43 -16.66
N ILE A 69 -4.51 1.24 -17.15
CA ILE A 69 -4.18 1.18 -18.59
C ILE A 69 -3.41 -0.11 -18.84
N THR A 70 -3.75 -0.82 -19.91
CA THR A 70 -3.10 -2.08 -20.23
C THR A 70 -2.55 -2.05 -21.65
N GLU A 71 -1.41 -2.71 -21.85
CA GLU A 71 -0.81 -2.92 -23.15
C GLU A 71 0.01 -4.22 -23.09
N ASP A 72 -0.32 -5.16 -23.97
CA ASP A 72 0.34 -6.47 -24.08
C ASP A 72 0.40 -7.19 -22.71
N ASP A 73 1.61 -7.50 -22.22
CA ASP A 73 1.83 -8.18 -20.94
C ASP A 73 2.00 -7.22 -19.77
N ARG A 74 1.57 -5.97 -19.91
CA ARG A 74 1.75 -4.93 -18.91
C ARG A 74 0.46 -4.23 -18.55
N ALA A 75 0.38 -3.80 -17.29
CA ALA A 75 -0.69 -2.93 -16.81
C ALA A 75 -0.12 -1.84 -15.94
N PHE A 76 -0.64 -0.63 -16.11
CA PHE A 76 -0.34 0.50 -15.23
C PHE A 76 -1.60 0.82 -14.42
N ALA A 77 -1.45 0.95 -13.10
CA ALA A 77 -2.56 1.34 -12.23
C ALA A 77 -2.16 2.55 -11.39
N LYS A 78 -3.01 3.54 -11.39
CA LYS A 78 -2.94 4.66 -10.44
C LYS A 78 -3.79 4.25 -9.25
N VAL A 79 -3.22 4.23 -8.06
CA VAL A 79 -3.83 3.65 -6.86
C VAL A 79 -3.81 4.66 -5.72
N ARG A 80 -4.85 4.68 -4.90
CA ARG A 80 -4.84 5.36 -3.60
C ARG A 80 -4.69 4.31 -2.52
N PHE A 81 -3.68 4.49 -1.67
CA PHE A 81 -3.48 3.70 -0.46
C PHE A 81 -4.03 4.48 0.73
N SER A 82 -4.66 3.79 1.68
CA SER A 82 -5.16 4.43 2.89
C SER A 82 -5.19 3.44 4.05
N GLY A 83 -5.18 3.97 5.27
CA GLY A 83 -5.29 3.18 6.48
C GLY A 83 -5.31 4.04 7.71
N ILE A 84 -5.51 3.42 8.88
CA ILE A 84 -5.49 4.11 10.17
C ILE A 84 -4.15 3.81 10.86
N HIS A 85 -3.43 4.85 11.23
CA HIS A 85 -2.07 4.81 11.75
C HIS A 85 -2.06 4.33 13.21
N ILE A 86 -1.84 3.03 13.42
CA ILE A 86 -1.95 2.40 14.74
C ILE A 86 -0.60 1.99 15.36
N ARG A 87 0.48 2.00 14.57
CA ARG A 87 1.84 1.71 15.04
C ARG A 87 2.82 2.67 14.41
N GLU A 88 4.04 2.73 14.94
CA GLU A 88 5.09 3.55 14.35
C GLU A 88 5.19 3.27 12.84
N PHE A 89 5.24 4.32 12.03
CA PHE A 89 5.30 4.23 10.58
C PHE A 89 6.12 5.38 10.03
N ARG A 90 7.15 5.05 9.23
CA ARG A 90 8.07 6.02 8.64
C ARG A 90 8.66 7.01 9.67
N GLY A 91 9.01 6.49 10.84
CA GLY A 91 9.60 7.30 11.91
C GLY A 91 8.61 8.13 12.73
N ASN A 92 7.31 7.96 12.50
CA ASN A 92 6.28 8.72 13.23
C ASN A 92 5.53 7.81 14.19
N PRO A 93 5.36 8.21 15.48
CA PRO A 93 4.56 7.45 16.42
C PRO A 93 3.10 7.41 16.00
N PRO A 94 2.32 6.38 16.41
CA PRO A 94 0.95 6.22 15.99
C PRO A 94 0.05 7.37 16.46
N THR A 95 -0.83 7.82 15.59
CA THR A 95 -1.78 8.90 15.87
C THR A 95 -3.22 8.42 16.00
N GLY A 96 -3.53 7.21 15.50
CA GLY A 96 -4.91 6.73 15.40
C GLY A 96 -5.70 7.43 14.31
N LEU A 97 -5.05 8.25 13.49
CA LEU A 97 -5.71 9.00 12.43
C LEU A 97 -5.50 8.35 11.06
N ARG A 98 -6.40 8.65 10.13
CA ARG A 98 -6.30 8.15 8.76
C ARG A 98 -5.12 8.77 8.03
N VAL A 99 -4.41 7.95 7.28
CA VAL A 99 -3.38 8.39 6.33
C VAL A 99 -3.74 7.86 4.94
N HIS A 100 -3.30 8.57 3.92
CA HIS A 100 -3.48 8.16 2.53
C HIS A 100 -2.38 8.73 1.65
N TRP A 101 -2.10 8.05 0.54
CA TRP A 101 -1.16 8.56 -0.47
C TRP A 101 -1.46 7.90 -1.81
N LEU A 102 -1.01 8.53 -2.88
CA LEU A 102 -1.16 8.00 -4.24
C LEU A 102 0.06 7.20 -4.65
N GLY A 103 -0.15 6.20 -5.47
CA GLY A 103 0.92 5.39 -6.03
C GLY A 103 0.70 5.08 -7.49
N ALA A 104 1.81 4.87 -8.20
CA ALA A 104 1.84 4.39 -9.57
C ALA A 104 2.39 2.96 -9.54
N ALA A 105 1.61 2.02 -10.06
CA ALA A 105 1.94 0.60 -10.04
C ALA A 105 2.07 0.06 -11.46
N LEU A 106 3.23 -0.50 -11.80
CA LEU A 106 3.47 -1.11 -13.10
C LEU A 106 3.61 -2.61 -12.93
N PHE A 107 2.68 -3.36 -13.53
CA PHE A 107 2.61 -4.82 -13.48
C PHE A 107 3.16 -5.41 -14.78
N ARG A 108 3.87 -6.52 -14.65
CA ARG A 108 4.23 -7.38 -15.79
C ARG A 108 3.70 -8.79 -15.53
N PHE A 109 3.04 -9.35 -16.52
CA PHE A 109 2.42 -10.67 -16.43
C PHE A 109 3.24 -11.73 -17.17
N GLU A 110 3.26 -12.94 -16.62
CA GLU A 110 3.75 -14.12 -17.32
C GLU A 110 2.70 -15.22 -17.17
N LYS A 111 2.17 -15.69 -18.28
CA LYS A 111 1.07 -16.65 -18.30
C LYS A 111 -0.09 -16.12 -17.45
N ASP A 112 -0.54 -16.87 -16.45
CA ASP A 112 -1.67 -16.51 -15.60
C ASP A 112 -1.23 -15.91 -14.26
N THR A 113 0.00 -15.40 -14.17
CA THR A 113 0.54 -14.84 -12.93
C THR A 113 1.14 -13.45 -13.14
N ILE A 114 1.28 -12.73 -12.04
CA ILE A 114 2.02 -11.47 -12.01
C ILE A 114 3.49 -11.81 -11.71
N ALA A 115 4.37 -11.46 -12.65
CA ALA A 115 5.79 -11.77 -12.53
C ALA A 115 6.59 -10.65 -11.90
N GLU A 116 6.14 -9.40 -12.09
CA GLU A 116 6.86 -8.22 -11.59
C GLU A 116 5.87 -7.11 -11.27
N LEU A 117 6.13 -6.41 -10.17
CA LEU A 117 5.38 -5.23 -9.78
C LEU A 117 6.34 -4.16 -9.27
N TRP A 118 6.31 -3.01 -9.91
CA TRP A 118 7.07 -1.84 -9.51
C TRP A 118 6.08 -0.76 -9.05
N VAL A 119 6.26 -0.23 -7.85
CA VAL A 119 5.36 0.79 -7.29
C VAL A 119 6.17 1.99 -6.86
N LEU A 120 5.74 3.16 -7.31
CA LEU A 120 6.28 4.44 -6.85
C LEU A 120 5.17 5.19 -6.13
N GLY A 121 5.37 5.48 -4.86
CA GLY A 121 4.39 6.19 -4.05
C GLY A 121 4.77 7.66 -3.83
N ASP A 122 3.76 8.50 -3.60
CA ASP A 122 3.94 9.89 -3.19
C ASP A 122 4.35 9.94 -1.71
N LEU A 123 5.62 9.65 -1.43
CA LEU A 123 6.13 9.60 -0.06
C LEU A 123 6.24 10.97 0.57
N ASN A 124 6.47 12.02 -0.23
CA ASN A 124 6.51 13.38 0.29
C ASN A 124 5.14 13.80 0.83
N GLY A 125 4.08 13.54 0.07
CA GLY A 125 2.71 13.80 0.52
C GLY A 125 2.34 12.98 1.75
N LEU A 126 2.74 11.71 1.80
CA LEU A 126 2.51 10.85 2.96
C LEU A 126 3.24 11.39 4.21
N ASP A 127 4.51 11.75 4.08
CA ASP A 127 5.29 12.27 5.21
C ASP A 127 4.71 13.58 5.74
N ASP A 128 4.25 14.47 4.86
CA ASP A 128 3.58 15.71 5.26
C ASP A 128 2.31 15.42 6.04
N LEU A 129 1.50 14.47 5.58
CA LEU A 129 0.26 14.10 6.27
C LEU A 129 0.51 13.46 7.63
N LEU A 130 1.50 12.57 7.74
CA LEU A 130 1.90 11.97 9.01
C LEU A 130 2.32 13.05 10.02
N LYS A 131 3.09 14.03 9.56
CA LYS A 131 3.54 15.15 10.39
C LYS A 131 2.38 16.04 10.82
N GLU A 132 1.50 16.40 9.91
CA GLU A 132 0.30 17.19 10.20
C GLU A 132 -0.60 16.50 11.22
N ASN A 133 -0.82 15.20 11.08
CA ASN A 133 -1.62 14.43 12.02
C ASN A 133 -1.01 14.45 13.42
N LEU A 134 0.30 14.29 13.53
CA LEU A 134 1.00 14.33 14.80
C LEU A 134 0.92 15.70 15.47
N GLU A 135 1.13 16.76 14.70
CA GLU A 135 1.02 18.14 15.17
C GLU A 135 -0.41 18.46 15.62
N GLY A 136 -1.42 17.99 14.88
CA GLY A 136 -2.83 18.18 15.24
C GLY A 136 -3.19 17.55 16.57
N ILE A 137 -2.71 16.35 16.87
CA ILE A 137 -2.92 15.68 18.15
C ILE A 137 -2.27 16.47 19.28
N HIS A 138 -1.02 16.90 19.10
CA HIS A 138 -0.31 17.70 20.09
C HIS A 138 -1.00 19.04 20.35
N GLY A 139 -1.47 19.72 19.30
CA GLY A 139 -2.21 20.97 19.40
C GLY A 139 -3.51 20.81 20.17
N THR A 140 -4.29 19.76 19.85
CA THR A 140 -5.55 19.45 20.53
C THR A 140 -5.33 19.14 22.01
N GLN A 141 -4.33 18.36 22.36
CA GLN A 141 -3.98 18.06 23.74
C GLN A 141 -3.59 19.32 24.51
N HIS A 142 -2.82 20.19 23.87
CA HIS A 142 -2.36 21.44 24.47
C HIS A 142 -3.55 22.38 24.74
N GLU A 143 -4.49 22.49 23.82
CA GLU A 143 -5.70 23.28 23.99
C GLU A 143 -6.58 22.73 25.12
N ALA A 144 -6.76 21.41 25.18
CA ALA A 144 -7.53 20.76 26.24
C ALA A 144 -6.93 21.03 27.63
N LEU A 145 -5.61 21.06 27.73
CA LEU A 145 -4.92 21.38 28.99
C LEU A 145 -5.07 22.85 29.37
N ARG A 146 -5.16 23.75 28.40
CA ARG A 146 -5.37 25.19 28.66
C ARG A 146 -6.76 25.50 29.21
N VAL A 147 -7.75 24.74 28.81
CA VAL A 147 -9.16 24.97 29.19
C VAL A 147 -9.44 24.47 30.61
N ARG A 148 -8.58 23.62 31.14
CA ARG A 148 -8.69 23.11 32.50
C ARG A 148 -8.03 24.08 33.50
#